data_b9f0bccd6402c6aa760505b446a562f9
#
_entry.id   b9f0bccd6402c6aa760505b446a562f9
#
_cell.length_a   1.000
_cell.length_b   1.000
_cell.length_c   1.000
_cell.angle_alpha   90.00
_cell.angle_beta   90.00
_cell.angle_gamma   90.00
#
_symmetry.space_group_name_H-M   'P 1'
#
loop_
_entity.id
_entity.type
_entity.pdbx_description
1 polymer ?
#
loop_
_entity_poly.entity_id
_entity_poly.type
_entity_poly.pdbx_seq_one_letter_code
_entity_poly.pdbx_strand_id
1 'polypeptide(L)'
;ELEHQLRDSGSTAILIFENFAHVLSAVIENTEIEHVITTKIGDFLGPIKGSIMNFVVKYLKRMVPRYSLPGKIDFKSTLGRPVTDLDESPISIDDLAFLQYTGATTGLSKGAMLSHGNVIASLEQLEAMLVDVIDEDGSDIYINALPIYHIYSLSVLVLAGYTNGGLNVLITNPRDTDGFVKEIRKWRFTFFNGVNTLYESLLNHPEIKSVNFDFMKLSGTGGSACRQSTAERWQELTGNVLLEGYGLSETSPSVSVSPS
;
A
#
# COMPACT_ATOMS: atom_id res chain seq x y z
N GLU A 1 -12.42 16.54 -4.97
CA GLU A 1 -11.11 16.17 -4.39
C GLU A 1 -10.14 15.70 -5.47
N LEU A 2 -10.51 14.75 -6.35
CA LEU A 2 -9.63 14.27 -7.42
C LEU A 2 -9.15 15.42 -8.33
N GLU A 3 -10.06 16.30 -8.77
CA GLU A 3 -9.71 17.49 -9.58
C GLU A 3 -8.68 18.38 -8.87
N HIS A 4 -8.89 18.62 -7.57
CA HIS A 4 -7.96 19.41 -6.77
C HIS A 4 -6.58 18.77 -6.73
N GLN A 5 -6.48 17.49 -6.42
CA GLN A 5 -5.19 16.79 -6.33
C GLN A 5 -4.46 16.76 -7.69
N LEU A 6 -5.17 16.50 -8.78
CA LEU A 6 -4.57 16.48 -10.12
C LEU A 6 -4.04 17.85 -10.56
N ARG A 7 -4.77 18.93 -10.23
CA ARG A 7 -4.33 20.29 -10.53
C ARG A 7 -3.18 20.75 -9.63
N ASP A 8 -3.29 20.49 -8.33
CA ASP A 8 -2.31 20.89 -7.34
C ASP A 8 -0.96 20.17 -7.54
N SER A 9 -1.01 18.89 -7.95
CA SER A 9 0.19 18.11 -8.23
C SER A 9 0.84 18.40 -9.59
N GLY A 10 0.15 19.07 -10.51
CA GLY A 10 0.61 19.22 -11.90
C GLY A 10 0.79 17.88 -12.62
N SER A 11 0.04 16.85 -12.23
CA SER A 11 0.15 15.52 -12.83
C SER A 11 -0.26 15.52 -14.28
N THR A 12 0.56 14.96 -15.17
CA THR A 12 0.30 14.85 -16.62
C THR A 12 -0.17 13.45 -17.03
N ALA A 13 0.00 12.45 -16.16
CA ALA A 13 -0.43 11.07 -16.40
C ALA A 13 -1.18 10.51 -15.20
N ILE A 14 -2.16 9.63 -15.48
CA ILE A 14 -2.90 8.92 -14.45
C ILE A 14 -3.09 7.44 -14.81
N LEU A 15 -2.77 6.56 -13.85
CA LEU A 15 -3.20 5.16 -13.89
C LEU A 15 -4.41 4.99 -12.98
N ILE A 16 -5.53 4.55 -13.55
CA ILE A 16 -6.79 4.46 -12.82
C ILE A 16 -7.52 3.13 -13.08
N PHE A 17 -8.14 2.57 -12.04
CA PHE A 17 -9.07 1.46 -12.22
C PHE A 17 -10.32 1.87 -13.00
N GLU A 18 -10.76 1.03 -13.93
CA GLU A 18 -11.96 1.26 -14.74
C GLU A 18 -13.21 1.54 -13.89
N ASN A 19 -13.25 1.00 -12.67
CA ASN A 19 -14.30 1.23 -11.67
C ASN A 19 -14.47 2.71 -11.29
N PHE A 20 -13.36 3.47 -11.31
CA PHE A 20 -13.31 4.88 -10.91
C PHE A 20 -13.15 5.83 -12.10
N ALA A 21 -13.04 5.30 -13.31
CA ALA A 21 -12.84 6.08 -14.53
C ALA A 21 -13.93 7.14 -14.77
N HIS A 22 -15.16 6.90 -14.30
CA HIS A 22 -16.26 7.86 -14.37
C HIS A 22 -16.01 9.11 -13.53
N VAL A 23 -15.29 9.00 -12.40
CA VAL A 23 -14.93 10.15 -11.56
C VAL A 23 -13.91 11.03 -12.30
N LEU A 24 -12.90 10.40 -12.92
CA LEU A 24 -11.94 11.11 -13.75
C LEU A 24 -12.61 11.78 -14.96
N SER A 25 -13.48 11.05 -15.65
CA SER A 25 -14.22 11.56 -16.82
C SER A 25 -15.02 12.84 -16.53
N ALA A 26 -15.43 13.03 -15.29
CA ALA A 26 -16.20 14.22 -14.88
C ALA A 26 -15.32 15.46 -14.65
N VAL A 27 -14.00 15.30 -14.47
CA VAL A 27 -13.10 16.40 -14.06
C VAL A 27 -11.89 16.58 -14.97
N ILE A 28 -11.63 15.64 -15.88
CA ILE A 28 -10.39 15.61 -16.67
C ILE A 28 -10.14 16.87 -17.48
N GLU A 29 -11.21 17.51 -18.00
CA GLU A 29 -11.11 18.74 -18.79
C GLU A 29 -10.57 19.93 -17.99
N ASN A 30 -10.62 19.85 -16.66
CA ASN A 30 -10.11 20.86 -15.74
C ASN A 30 -8.70 20.55 -15.23
N THR A 31 -8.02 19.56 -15.77
CA THR A 31 -6.71 19.08 -15.31
C THR A 31 -5.68 19.10 -16.43
N GLU A 32 -4.41 18.96 -16.08
CA GLU A 32 -3.30 18.87 -17.02
C GLU A 32 -2.98 17.44 -17.46
N ILE A 33 -3.91 16.48 -17.24
CA ILE A 33 -3.70 15.07 -17.58
C ILE A 33 -3.71 14.89 -19.11
N GLU A 34 -2.58 14.49 -19.65
CA GLU A 34 -2.36 14.15 -21.06
C GLU A 34 -2.51 12.66 -21.33
N HIS A 35 -2.10 11.82 -20.36
CA HIS A 35 -2.04 10.37 -20.50
C HIS A 35 -2.95 9.68 -19.49
N VAL A 36 -4.00 9.02 -19.98
CA VAL A 36 -4.89 8.21 -19.16
C VAL A 36 -4.65 6.75 -19.42
N ILE A 37 -4.21 6.03 -18.40
CA ILE A 37 -4.00 4.58 -18.45
C ILE A 37 -5.06 3.91 -17.57
N THR A 38 -5.83 2.98 -18.15
CA THR A 38 -6.89 2.29 -17.40
C THR A 38 -6.50 0.82 -17.17
N THR A 39 -6.77 0.33 -15.97
CA THR A 39 -6.60 -1.09 -15.61
C THR A 39 -7.91 -1.67 -15.06
N LYS A 40 -8.05 -3.00 -15.12
CA LYS A 40 -9.23 -3.75 -14.65
C LYS A 40 -8.81 -4.74 -13.57
N ILE A 41 -9.73 -5.09 -12.68
CA ILE A 41 -9.45 -5.99 -11.55
C ILE A 41 -8.90 -7.35 -12.02
N GLY A 42 -9.35 -7.83 -13.17
CA GLY A 42 -8.94 -9.13 -13.70
C GLY A 42 -7.68 -9.12 -14.57
N ASP A 43 -7.00 -7.99 -14.77
CA ASP A 43 -5.94 -7.88 -15.78
C ASP A 43 -4.76 -8.82 -15.55
N PHE A 44 -4.43 -9.15 -14.30
CA PHE A 44 -3.32 -10.02 -13.93
C PHE A 44 -3.74 -11.43 -13.48
N LEU A 45 -5.03 -11.79 -13.61
CA LEU A 45 -5.54 -13.12 -13.25
C LEU A 45 -5.39 -14.16 -14.37
N GLY A 46 -4.65 -13.84 -15.42
CA GLY A 46 -4.53 -14.66 -16.62
C GLY A 46 -5.74 -14.52 -17.56
N PRO A 47 -5.68 -15.08 -18.79
CA PRO A 47 -6.65 -14.75 -19.83
C PRO A 47 -8.06 -15.21 -19.51
N ILE A 48 -8.24 -16.42 -18.97
CA ILE A 48 -9.56 -16.98 -18.71
C ILE A 48 -10.17 -16.39 -17.44
N LYS A 49 -9.47 -16.50 -16.29
CA LYS A 49 -9.98 -15.99 -15.01
C LYS A 49 -10.17 -14.48 -15.04
N GLY A 50 -9.24 -13.76 -15.67
CA GLY A 50 -9.31 -12.31 -15.82
C GLY A 50 -10.52 -11.87 -16.65
N SER A 51 -10.80 -12.54 -17.76
CA SER A 51 -11.97 -12.22 -18.60
C SER A 51 -13.28 -12.47 -17.85
N ILE A 52 -13.38 -13.58 -17.12
CA ILE A 52 -14.55 -13.90 -16.30
C ILE A 52 -14.72 -12.84 -15.21
N MET A 53 -13.63 -12.51 -14.49
CA MET A 53 -13.67 -11.50 -13.43
C MET A 53 -14.11 -10.13 -13.96
N ASN A 54 -13.53 -9.68 -15.06
CA ASN A 54 -13.87 -8.39 -15.67
C ASN A 54 -15.34 -8.38 -16.15
N PHE A 55 -15.84 -9.48 -16.69
CA PHE A 55 -17.24 -9.62 -17.07
C PHE A 55 -18.17 -9.53 -15.84
N VAL A 56 -17.86 -10.27 -14.77
CA VAL A 56 -18.65 -10.26 -13.54
C VAL A 56 -18.67 -8.84 -12.91
N VAL A 57 -17.52 -8.20 -12.81
CA VAL A 57 -17.39 -6.86 -12.21
C VAL A 57 -18.18 -5.83 -13.03
N LYS A 58 -18.07 -5.87 -14.36
CA LYS A 58 -18.68 -4.87 -15.25
C LYS A 58 -20.18 -5.08 -15.44
N TYR A 59 -20.61 -6.31 -15.74
CA TYR A 59 -21.97 -6.58 -16.18
C TYR A 59 -22.88 -7.17 -15.08
N LEU A 60 -22.38 -8.08 -14.25
CA LEU A 60 -23.19 -8.67 -13.19
C LEU A 60 -23.22 -7.79 -11.93
N LYS A 61 -22.06 -7.34 -11.47
CA LYS A 61 -21.96 -6.46 -10.30
C LYS A 61 -22.18 -4.98 -10.61
N ARG A 62 -22.15 -4.60 -11.87
CA ARG A 62 -22.32 -3.21 -12.35
C ARG A 62 -21.41 -2.21 -11.63
N MET A 63 -20.19 -2.63 -11.28
CA MET A 63 -19.23 -1.81 -10.55
C MET A 63 -18.41 -0.89 -11.47
N VAL A 64 -18.68 -0.87 -12.76
CA VAL A 64 -18.04 0.02 -13.74
C VAL A 64 -19.13 0.91 -14.33
N PRO A 65 -19.35 2.12 -13.78
CA PRO A 65 -20.26 3.12 -14.36
C PRO A 65 -19.82 3.54 -15.76
N ARG A 66 -20.75 4.08 -16.54
CA ARG A 66 -20.41 4.62 -17.86
C ARG A 66 -19.47 5.81 -17.74
N TYR A 67 -18.44 5.86 -18.58
CA TYR A 67 -17.49 6.96 -18.67
C TYR A 67 -17.04 7.18 -20.11
N SER A 68 -16.50 8.37 -20.38
CA SER A 68 -15.90 8.73 -21.66
C SER A 68 -14.50 9.32 -21.40
N LEU A 69 -13.48 8.60 -21.81
CA LEU A 69 -12.09 9.03 -21.73
C LEU A 69 -11.43 8.78 -23.09
N PRO A 70 -11.57 9.72 -24.04
CA PRO A 70 -10.98 9.60 -25.38
C PRO A 70 -9.46 9.42 -25.29
N GLY A 71 -8.91 8.53 -26.10
CA GLY A 71 -7.46 8.31 -26.14
C GLY A 71 -6.88 7.51 -24.96
N LYS A 72 -7.72 6.99 -24.05
CA LYS A 72 -7.21 6.15 -22.95
C LYS A 72 -6.44 4.94 -23.45
N ILE A 73 -5.41 4.58 -22.71
CA ILE A 73 -4.53 3.42 -22.98
C ILE A 73 -4.91 2.30 -22.01
N ASP A 74 -5.01 1.07 -22.50
CA ASP A 74 -5.17 -0.10 -21.62
C ASP A 74 -3.82 -0.47 -21.01
N PHE A 75 -3.75 -0.62 -19.69
CA PHE A 75 -2.50 -0.89 -18.97
C PHE A 75 -1.78 -2.14 -19.49
N LYS A 76 -2.51 -3.21 -19.80
CA LYS A 76 -1.90 -4.42 -20.37
C LYS A 76 -1.22 -4.18 -21.71
N SER A 77 -1.68 -3.19 -22.48
CA SER A 77 -1.07 -2.87 -23.76
C SER A 77 0.26 -2.12 -23.64
N THR A 78 0.56 -1.59 -22.43
CA THR A 78 1.84 -0.94 -22.13
C THR A 78 2.92 -1.96 -21.77
N LEU A 79 2.51 -3.15 -21.31
CA LEU A 79 3.43 -4.22 -20.92
C LEU A 79 3.93 -4.98 -22.16
N GLY A 80 5.16 -5.41 -22.11
CA GLY A 80 5.79 -6.22 -23.19
C GLY A 80 6.20 -5.41 -24.42
N ARG A 81 6.11 -4.09 -24.40
CA ARG A 81 6.79 -3.24 -25.39
C ARG A 81 8.26 -3.13 -24.98
N PRO A 82 9.22 -3.42 -25.89
CA PRO A 82 10.60 -3.14 -25.57
C PRO A 82 10.76 -1.63 -25.36
N VAL A 83 11.33 -1.26 -24.21
CA VAL A 83 11.75 0.12 -23.98
C VAL A 83 13.08 0.28 -24.71
N THR A 84 13.03 0.87 -25.89
CA THR A 84 14.22 1.02 -26.75
C THR A 84 14.98 2.31 -26.48
N ASP A 85 14.32 3.31 -25.94
CA ASP A 85 14.88 4.64 -25.69
C ASP A 85 14.32 5.19 -24.37
N LEU A 86 14.81 4.66 -23.25
CA LEU A 86 14.61 5.31 -21.98
C LEU A 86 15.64 6.42 -21.87
N ASP A 87 15.17 7.66 -21.86
CA ASP A 87 16.04 8.79 -21.49
C ASP A 87 16.31 8.65 -19.98
N GLU A 88 17.49 8.12 -19.64
CA GLU A 88 17.95 8.01 -18.26
C GLU A 88 18.42 9.38 -17.79
N SER A 89 17.46 10.27 -17.53
CA SER A 89 17.77 11.52 -16.84
C SER A 89 18.34 11.21 -15.47
N PRO A 90 19.46 11.80 -15.06
CA PRO A 90 20.02 11.57 -13.73
C PRO A 90 19.04 12.04 -12.68
N ILE A 91 18.67 11.14 -11.77
CA ILE A 91 17.79 11.43 -10.64
C ILE A 91 18.65 11.89 -9.45
N SER A 92 18.35 13.06 -8.89
CA SER A 92 18.97 13.57 -7.67
C SER A 92 18.22 13.07 -6.42
N ILE A 93 18.91 12.98 -5.31
CA ILE A 93 18.29 12.73 -4.00
C ILE A 93 17.31 13.85 -3.59
N ASP A 94 17.47 15.04 -4.15
CA ASP A 94 16.60 16.19 -3.90
C ASP A 94 15.37 16.22 -4.80
N ASP A 95 15.33 15.37 -5.85
CA ASP A 95 14.16 15.28 -6.72
C ASP A 95 12.96 14.69 -5.98
N LEU A 96 11.77 15.15 -6.39
CA LEU A 96 10.51 14.70 -5.81
C LEU A 96 10.26 13.22 -6.14
N ALA A 97 10.12 12.38 -5.11
CA ALA A 97 9.73 10.99 -5.25
C ALA A 97 8.22 10.79 -5.13
N PHE A 98 7.59 11.42 -4.13
CA PHE A 98 6.16 11.29 -3.85
C PHE A 98 5.55 12.63 -3.45
N LEU A 99 4.30 12.84 -3.90
CA LEU A 99 3.37 13.79 -3.31
C LEU A 99 2.34 13.02 -2.49
N GLN A 100 2.54 13.01 -1.17
CA GLN A 100 1.68 12.26 -0.27
C GLN A 100 0.56 13.15 0.25
N TYR A 101 -0.63 13.04 -0.34
CA TYR A 101 -1.78 13.85 0.06
C TYR A 101 -2.34 13.41 1.41
N THR A 102 -2.50 14.36 2.31
CA THR A 102 -3.08 14.16 3.64
C THR A 102 -4.51 14.70 3.69
N GLY A 103 -5.37 14.03 4.48
CA GLY A 103 -6.70 14.54 4.76
C GLY A 103 -6.62 15.82 5.58
N ALA A 104 -7.10 16.93 5.01
CA ALA A 104 -7.15 18.18 5.75
C ALA A 104 -8.26 18.14 6.81
N THR A 105 -7.93 18.44 8.06
CA THR A 105 -8.93 18.61 9.13
C THR A 105 -9.72 19.91 8.99
N THR A 106 -9.22 20.88 8.23
CA THR A 106 -9.75 22.26 8.16
C THR A 106 -9.77 22.87 6.77
N GLY A 107 -9.63 22.09 5.67
CA GLY A 107 -9.57 22.67 4.33
C GLY A 107 -9.31 21.65 3.21
N LEU A 108 -8.72 22.11 2.10
CA LEU A 108 -8.31 21.26 0.99
C LEU A 108 -7.11 20.39 1.39
N SER A 109 -7.08 19.13 0.90
CA SER A 109 -5.95 18.23 1.11
C SER A 109 -4.67 18.84 0.53
N LYS A 110 -3.54 18.61 1.23
CA LYS A 110 -2.20 19.10 0.85
C LYS A 110 -1.30 17.92 0.57
N GLY A 111 -0.49 18.02 -0.48
CA GLY A 111 0.53 17.03 -0.82
C GLY A 111 1.84 17.31 -0.07
N ALA A 112 2.20 16.44 0.88
CA ALA A 112 3.54 16.46 1.46
C ALA A 112 4.56 16.08 0.38
N MET A 113 5.54 16.94 0.14
CA MET A 113 6.59 16.72 -0.83
C MET A 113 7.70 15.87 -0.22
N LEU A 114 7.83 14.65 -0.70
CA LEU A 114 8.84 13.70 -0.24
C LEU A 114 9.86 13.50 -1.36
N SER A 115 11.11 13.91 -1.11
CA SER A 115 12.22 13.67 -2.04
C SER A 115 12.71 12.22 -1.98
N HIS A 116 13.48 11.80 -2.98
CA HIS A 116 14.17 10.50 -2.94
C HIS A 116 15.04 10.38 -1.68
N GLY A 117 15.77 11.44 -1.32
CA GLY A 117 16.58 11.49 -0.11
C GLY A 117 15.77 11.29 1.18
N ASN A 118 14.57 11.89 1.29
CA ASN A 118 13.71 11.68 2.47
C ASN A 118 13.28 10.22 2.63
N VAL A 119 12.89 9.60 1.52
CA VAL A 119 12.42 8.20 1.54
C VAL A 119 13.58 7.25 1.85
N ILE A 120 14.73 7.42 1.19
CA ILE A 120 15.92 6.59 1.40
C ILE A 120 16.40 6.71 2.86
N ALA A 121 16.54 7.94 3.40
CA ALA A 121 16.96 8.14 4.78
C ALA A 121 16.02 7.48 5.78
N SER A 122 14.69 7.52 5.53
CA SER A 122 13.71 6.82 6.37
C SER A 122 13.86 5.30 6.32
N LEU A 123 14.14 4.74 5.14
CA LEU A 123 14.39 3.30 4.98
C LEU A 123 15.67 2.87 5.67
N GLU A 124 16.77 3.61 5.52
CA GLU A 124 18.04 3.35 6.19
C GLU A 124 17.92 3.42 7.72
N GLN A 125 17.15 4.38 8.24
CA GLN A 125 16.86 4.48 9.68
C GLN A 125 16.07 3.27 10.18
N LEU A 126 15.06 2.82 9.42
CA LEU A 126 14.28 1.64 9.76
C LEU A 126 15.15 0.37 9.72
N GLU A 127 15.97 0.22 8.70
CA GLU A 127 16.91 -0.90 8.54
C GLU A 127 17.93 -0.95 9.69
N ALA A 128 18.50 0.19 10.04
CA ALA A 128 19.43 0.29 11.17
C ALA A 128 18.78 -0.12 12.51
N MET A 129 17.46 0.15 12.69
CA MET A 129 16.72 -0.29 13.87
C MET A 129 16.44 -1.80 13.88
N LEU A 130 16.35 -2.40 12.69
CA LEU A 130 15.92 -3.79 12.50
C LEU A 130 17.07 -4.70 12.04
N VAL A 131 18.32 -4.23 12.12
CA VAL A 131 19.49 -4.95 11.59
C VAL A 131 19.64 -6.37 12.17
N ASP A 132 19.28 -6.55 13.43
CA ASP A 132 19.34 -7.87 14.09
C ASP A 132 18.06 -8.73 13.86
N VAL A 133 17.07 -8.19 13.14
CA VAL A 133 15.75 -8.82 12.92
C VAL A 133 15.54 -9.23 11.48
N ILE A 134 16.05 -8.45 10.53
CA ILE A 134 15.92 -8.68 9.08
C ILE A 134 16.92 -9.75 8.64
N ASP A 135 16.47 -10.73 7.86
CA ASP A 135 17.34 -11.72 7.25
C ASP A 135 18.03 -11.15 6.00
N GLU A 136 19.35 -11.24 5.94
CA GLU A 136 20.14 -10.75 4.79
C GLU A 136 19.92 -11.55 3.48
N ASP A 137 19.33 -12.74 3.58
CA ASP A 137 19.08 -13.63 2.43
C ASP A 137 17.76 -13.32 1.69
N GLY A 138 16.99 -12.32 2.13
CA GLY A 138 15.71 -11.94 1.54
C GLY A 138 14.58 -12.92 1.79
N SER A 139 14.70 -13.80 2.79
CA SER A 139 13.67 -14.81 3.12
C SER A 139 12.45 -14.24 3.86
N ASP A 140 12.50 -12.98 4.26
CA ASP A 140 11.45 -12.34 5.03
C ASP A 140 10.13 -12.16 4.26
N ILE A 141 9.01 -12.37 4.95
CA ILE A 141 7.66 -12.23 4.40
C ILE A 141 6.88 -11.16 5.17
N TYR A 142 6.47 -10.13 4.45
CA TYR A 142 5.74 -8.97 4.98
C TYR A 142 4.25 -9.11 4.67
N ILE A 143 3.40 -9.18 5.69
CA ILE A 143 1.94 -9.08 5.50
C ILE A 143 1.54 -7.61 5.45
N ASN A 144 1.10 -7.18 4.28
CA ASN A 144 0.71 -5.80 4.03
C ASN A 144 -0.81 -5.69 3.86
N ALA A 145 -1.48 -5.33 4.97
CA ALA A 145 -2.93 -5.17 5.04
C ALA A 145 -3.37 -3.70 5.13
N LEU A 146 -2.41 -2.77 5.13
CA LEU A 146 -2.67 -1.33 5.16
C LEU A 146 -2.72 -0.77 3.74
N PRO A 147 -3.45 0.34 3.52
CA PRO A 147 -3.51 0.98 2.20
C PRO A 147 -2.13 1.46 1.73
N ILE A 148 -1.67 0.99 0.56
CA ILE A 148 -0.33 1.33 0.04
C ILE A 148 -0.21 2.83 -0.31
N TYR A 149 -1.32 3.51 -0.57
CA TYR A 149 -1.31 4.96 -0.77
C TYR A 149 -1.05 5.76 0.51
N HIS A 150 -1.03 5.11 1.68
CA HIS A 150 -0.62 5.74 2.93
C HIS A 150 0.88 5.51 3.14
N ILE A 151 1.62 6.57 3.46
CA ILE A 151 3.09 6.52 3.57
C ILE A 151 3.58 5.46 4.57
N TYR A 152 2.84 5.20 5.64
CA TYR A 152 3.18 4.14 6.60
C TYR A 152 3.27 2.77 5.92
N SER A 153 2.26 2.38 5.16
CA SER A 153 2.26 1.12 4.43
C SER A 153 3.28 1.11 3.29
N LEU A 154 3.37 2.20 2.54
CA LEU A 154 4.31 2.33 1.43
C LEU A 154 5.75 2.18 1.91
N SER A 155 6.18 2.94 2.91
CA SER A 155 7.57 2.96 3.36
C SER A 155 7.91 1.77 4.25
N VAL A 156 7.17 1.57 5.36
CA VAL A 156 7.53 0.59 6.40
C VAL A 156 7.31 -0.86 5.98
N LEU A 157 6.43 -1.11 5.01
CA LEU A 157 6.16 -2.48 4.53
C LEU A 157 6.62 -2.71 3.10
N VAL A 158 6.07 -1.94 2.15
CA VAL A 158 6.31 -2.24 0.72
C VAL A 158 7.74 -1.95 0.32
N LEU A 159 8.22 -0.73 0.58
CA LEU A 159 9.59 -0.35 0.21
C LEU A 159 10.63 -1.06 1.08
N ALA A 160 10.43 -1.15 2.39
CA ALA A 160 11.32 -1.91 3.26
C ALA A 160 11.42 -3.38 2.86
N GLY A 161 10.28 -4.05 2.62
CA GLY A 161 10.30 -5.41 2.12
C GLY A 161 10.97 -5.56 0.75
N TYR A 162 10.82 -4.55 -0.13
CA TYR A 162 11.46 -4.55 -1.45
C TYR A 162 12.98 -4.36 -1.35
N THR A 163 13.46 -3.41 -0.55
CA THR A 163 14.90 -3.15 -0.40
C THR A 163 15.65 -4.32 0.22
N ASN A 164 14.98 -5.06 1.11
CA ASN A 164 15.55 -6.24 1.76
C ASN A 164 15.35 -7.55 0.97
N GLY A 165 14.82 -7.47 -0.25
CA GLY A 165 14.57 -8.66 -1.11
C GLY A 165 13.43 -9.55 -0.62
N GLY A 166 12.66 -9.12 0.38
CA GLY A 166 11.57 -9.88 0.99
C GLY A 166 10.29 -9.92 0.15
N LEU A 167 9.41 -10.84 0.49
CA LEU A 167 8.12 -11.01 -0.17
C LEU A 167 7.04 -10.16 0.49
N ASN A 168 6.42 -9.25 -0.28
CA ASN A 168 5.22 -8.53 0.16
C ASN A 168 3.94 -9.30 -0.20
N VAL A 169 3.19 -9.75 0.81
CA VAL A 169 1.86 -10.37 0.67
C VAL A 169 0.79 -9.31 0.87
N LEU A 170 0.12 -8.91 -0.20
CA LEU A 170 -0.87 -7.83 -0.18
C LEU A 170 -2.26 -8.35 0.18
N ILE A 171 -2.82 -7.86 1.28
CA ILE A 171 -4.20 -8.12 1.70
C ILE A 171 -5.11 -7.02 1.15
N THR A 172 -5.78 -7.29 0.06
CA THR A 172 -6.57 -6.28 -0.67
C THR A 172 -7.86 -5.85 0.02
N ASN A 173 -8.40 -6.68 0.92
CA ASN A 173 -9.60 -6.38 1.69
C ASN A 173 -9.45 -6.80 3.16
N PRO A 174 -8.76 -6.02 3.99
CA PRO A 174 -8.56 -6.35 5.41
C PRO A 174 -9.86 -6.30 6.25
N ARG A 175 -10.97 -5.78 5.71
CA ARG A 175 -12.29 -5.80 6.37
C ARG A 175 -12.98 -7.16 6.26
N ASP A 176 -12.61 -7.97 5.27
CA ASP A 176 -12.99 -9.38 5.17
C ASP A 176 -12.05 -10.20 6.07
N THR A 177 -12.36 -10.26 7.36
CA THR A 177 -11.51 -10.91 8.36
C THR A 177 -11.38 -12.40 8.11
N ASP A 178 -12.45 -13.07 7.63
CA ASP A 178 -12.43 -14.49 7.26
C ASP A 178 -11.43 -14.74 6.11
N GLY A 179 -11.52 -13.93 5.05
CA GLY A 179 -10.59 -13.98 3.92
C GLY A 179 -9.17 -13.66 4.35
N PHE A 180 -8.99 -12.70 5.24
CA PHE A 180 -7.68 -12.33 5.76
C PHE A 180 -7.03 -13.47 6.57
N VAL A 181 -7.72 -14.03 7.56
CA VAL A 181 -7.21 -15.15 8.36
C VAL A 181 -6.89 -16.35 7.48
N LYS A 182 -7.77 -16.65 6.49
CA LYS A 182 -7.53 -17.72 5.52
C LYS A 182 -6.28 -17.46 4.67
N GLU A 183 -5.98 -16.21 4.33
CA GLU A 183 -4.80 -15.86 3.54
C GLU A 183 -3.53 -16.01 4.37
N ILE A 184 -3.43 -15.38 5.54
CA ILE A 184 -2.21 -15.40 6.35
C ILE A 184 -1.83 -16.80 6.86
N ARG A 185 -2.78 -17.72 6.99
CA ARG A 185 -2.52 -19.14 7.31
C ARG A 185 -1.64 -19.86 6.29
N LYS A 186 -1.54 -19.35 5.06
CA LYS A 186 -0.73 -19.96 3.99
C LYS A 186 0.75 -19.60 4.09
N TRP A 187 1.07 -18.57 4.87
CA TRP A 187 2.38 -17.95 4.89
C TRP A 187 3.12 -18.17 6.21
N ARG A 188 4.43 -18.32 6.13
CA ARG A 188 5.34 -18.25 7.28
C ARG A 188 5.87 -16.83 7.39
N PHE A 189 4.96 -15.88 7.62
CA PHE A 189 5.31 -14.47 7.61
C PHE A 189 6.13 -14.07 8.84
N THR A 190 7.04 -13.12 8.61
CA THR A 190 8.00 -12.65 9.61
C THR A 190 7.66 -11.23 10.11
N PHE A 191 7.02 -10.42 9.27
CA PHE A 191 6.64 -9.05 9.59
C PHE A 191 5.15 -8.82 9.41
N PHE A 192 4.52 -8.23 10.41
CA PHE A 192 3.13 -7.80 10.35
C PHE A 192 2.94 -6.43 10.97
N ASN A 193 2.46 -5.47 10.19
CA ASN A 193 2.11 -4.14 10.68
C ASN A 193 0.63 -3.85 10.44
N GLY A 194 0.01 -3.23 11.44
CA GLY A 194 -1.41 -2.92 11.39
C GLY A 194 -1.76 -1.65 12.15
N VAL A 195 -3.06 -1.44 12.30
CA VAL A 195 -3.65 -0.43 13.20
C VAL A 195 -4.44 -1.14 14.28
N ASN A 196 -4.70 -0.46 15.40
CA ASN A 196 -5.41 -1.06 16.56
C ASN A 196 -6.69 -1.83 16.15
N THR A 197 -7.52 -1.24 15.29
CA THR A 197 -8.78 -1.87 14.85
C THR A 197 -8.58 -3.15 14.05
N LEU A 198 -7.48 -3.25 13.30
CA LEU A 198 -7.13 -4.46 12.56
C LEU A 198 -6.73 -5.58 13.51
N TYR A 199 -5.89 -5.29 14.51
CA TYR A 199 -5.51 -6.24 15.54
C TYR A 199 -6.74 -6.72 16.33
N GLU A 200 -7.63 -5.82 16.74
CA GLU A 200 -8.88 -6.19 17.42
C GLU A 200 -9.75 -7.12 16.57
N SER A 201 -9.87 -6.84 15.27
CA SER A 201 -10.64 -7.68 14.35
C SER A 201 -10.06 -9.09 14.26
N LEU A 202 -8.73 -9.21 14.13
CA LEU A 202 -8.05 -10.51 14.09
C LEU A 202 -8.15 -11.27 15.42
N LEU A 203 -7.91 -10.60 16.54
CA LEU A 203 -7.98 -11.20 17.89
C LEU A 203 -9.38 -11.72 18.25
N ASN A 204 -10.42 -11.15 17.68
CA ASN A 204 -11.79 -11.60 17.87
C ASN A 204 -12.23 -12.68 16.87
N HIS A 205 -11.40 -13.01 15.88
CA HIS A 205 -11.73 -14.04 14.92
C HIS A 205 -11.60 -15.45 15.53
N PRO A 206 -12.62 -16.32 15.43
CA PRO A 206 -12.61 -17.63 16.10
C PRO A 206 -11.46 -18.54 15.67
N GLU A 207 -11.01 -18.41 14.42
CA GLU A 207 -9.95 -19.24 13.85
C GLU A 207 -8.55 -18.61 13.95
N ILE A 208 -8.37 -17.46 14.62
CA ILE A 208 -7.06 -16.80 14.67
C ILE A 208 -5.97 -17.68 15.27
N LYS A 209 -6.32 -18.52 16.25
CA LYS A 209 -5.40 -19.47 16.87
C LYS A 209 -4.90 -20.59 15.93
N SER A 210 -5.46 -20.70 14.74
CA SER A 210 -5.01 -21.64 13.73
C SER A 210 -3.94 -21.05 12.79
N VAL A 211 -3.64 -19.76 12.92
CA VAL A 211 -2.51 -19.10 12.25
C VAL A 211 -1.24 -19.46 13.00
N ASN A 212 -0.20 -19.83 12.24
CA ASN A 212 1.11 -20.09 12.83
C ASN A 212 1.91 -18.78 12.91
N PHE A 213 2.17 -18.31 14.11
CA PHE A 213 2.94 -17.11 14.40
C PHE A 213 4.40 -17.40 14.78
N ASP A 214 4.85 -18.66 14.80
CA ASP A 214 6.21 -19.05 15.25
C ASP A 214 7.33 -18.39 14.42
N PHE A 215 7.03 -17.98 13.20
CA PHE A 215 7.98 -17.33 12.30
C PHE A 215 7.98 -15.80 12.42
N MET A 216 7.01 -15.24 13.14
CA MET A 216 6.87 -13.79 13.26
C MET A 216 7.98 -13.22 14.13
N LYS A 217 8.81 -12.37 13.53
CA LYS A 217 9.94 -11.67 14.18
C LYS A 217 9.51 -10.36 14.78
N LEU A 218 8.61 -9.66 14.08
CA LEU A 218 8.16 -8.34 14.51
C LEU A 218 6.68 -8.12 14.16
N SER A 219 5.96 -7.52 15.10
CA SER A 219 4.67 -6.91 14.87
C SER A 219 4.67 -5.44 15.29
N GLY A 220 4.10 -4.57 14.44
CA GLY A 220 4.08 -3.13 14.66
C GLY A 220 2.69 -2.53 14.51
N THR A 221 2.44 -1.45 15.22
CA THR A 221 1.22 -0.65 15.10
C THR A 221 1.56 0.83 14.98
N GLY A 222 0.74 1.56 14.25
CA GLY A 222 0.94 3.00 14.05
C GLY A 222 -0.31 3.66 13.48
N GLY A 223 -0.22 4.97 13.22
CA GLY A 223 -1.31 5.77 12.68
C GLY A 223 -2.41 6.13 13.69
N SER A 224 -2.48 5.45 14.82
CA SER A 224 -3.32 5.77 15.98
C SER A 224 -2.78 5.06 17.22
N ALA A 225 -3.07 5.58 18.40
CA ALA A 225 -2.68 4.94 19.65
C ALA A 225 -3.23 3.51 19.73
N CYS A 226 -2.39 2.58 20.18
CA CYS A 226 -2.78 1.21 20.44
C CYS A 226 -3.39 1.10 21.85
N ARG A 227 -4.44 0.31 21.99
CA ARG A 227 -4.98 0.00 23.32
C ARG A 227 -4.09 -1.02 24.01
N GLN A 228 -3.77 -0.79 25.27
CA GLN A 228 -2.97 -1.71 26.06
C GLN A 228 -3.55 -3.12 26.04
N SER A 229 -4.87 -3.27 26.19
CA SER A 229 -5.54 -4.58 26.14
C SER A 229 -5.41 -5.29 24.81
N THR A 230 -5.29 -4.55 23.69
CA THR A 230 -5.06 -5.12 22.36
C THR A 230 -3.61 -5.63 22.27
N ALA A 231 -2.65 -4.85 22.74
CA ALA A 231 -1.24 -5.23 22.75
C ALA A 231 -0.98 -6.46 23.62
N GLU A 232 -1.55 -6.50 24.83
CA GLU A 232 -1.44 -7.64 25.75
C GLU A 232 -2.00 -8.92 25.13
N ARG A 233 -3.22 -8.88 24.58
CA ARG A 233 -3.85 -10.03 23.91
C ARG A 233 -3.08 -10.49 22.68
N TRP A 234 -2.48 -9.56 21.94
CA TRP A 234 -1.64 -9.90 20.78
C TRP A 234 -0.36 -10.62 21.23
N GLN A 235 0.29 -10.13 22.28
CA GLN A 235 1.46 -10.76 22.86
C GLN A 235 1.15 -12.14 23.44
N GLU A 236 0.02 -12.31 24.14
CA GLU A 236 -0.44 -13.61 24.63
C GLU A 236 -0.67 -14.63 23.50
N LEU A 237 -1.21 -14.15 22.36
CA LEU A 237 -1.50 -15.01 21.21
C LEU A 237 -0.23 -15.42 20.45
N THR A 238 0.69 -14.46 20.26
CA THR A 238 1.80 -14.60 19.29
C THR A 238 3.18 -14.75 19.93
N GLY A 239 3.31 -14.43 21.21
CA GLY A 239 4.61 -14.30 21.88
C GLY A 239 5.39 -13.03 21.54
N ASN A 240 4.90 -12.20 20.59
CA ASN A 240 5.58 -11.00 20.12
C ASN A 240 5.00 -9.73 20.78
N VAL A 241 5.89 -8.85 21.22
CA VAL A 241 5.51 -7.50 21.65
C VAL A 241 5.02 -6.71 20.45
N LEU A 242 3.92 -5.98 20.63
CA LEU A 242 3.40 -5.08 19.60
C LEU A 242 4.11 -3.72 19.71
N LEU A 243 5.06 -3.45 18.81
CA LEU A 243 5.81 -2.19 18.80
C LEU A 243 4.92 -1.05 18.31
N GLU A 244 4.91 0.06 19.04
CA GLU A 244 4.13 1.23 18.67
C GLU A 244 5.02 2.27 17.98
N GLY A 245 4.64 2.64 16.74
CA GLY A 245 5.29 3.66 15.94
C GLY A 245 4.47 4.95 15.85
N TYR A 246 5.12 6.09 16.03
CA TYR A 246 4.57 7.41 15.77
C TYR A 246 5.21 8.04 14.56
N GLY A 247 4.40 8.65 13.71
CA GLY A 247 4.87 9.33 12.51
C GLY A 247 3.83 10.19 11.82
N LEU A 248 4.27 10.90 10.79
CA LEU A 248 3.49 11.81 9.96
C LEU A 248 3.81 11.54 8.49
N SER A 249 2.92 11.93 7.57
CA SER A 249 3.22 11.85 6.13
C SER A 249 4.46 12.68 5.77
N GLU A 250 4.62 13.83 6.42
CA GLU A 250 5.71 14.77 6.23
C GLU A 250 7.05 14.27 6.77
N THR A 251 7.08 13.17 7.52
CA THR A 251 8.32 12.58 8.11
C THR A 251 8.75 11.27 7.46
N SER A 252 8.09 10.82 6.39
CA SER A 252 8.46 9.71 5.48
C SER A 252 8.49 8.26 6.02
N PRO A 253 7.67 7.76 6.94
CA PRO A 253 6.70 8.35 7.85
C PRO A 253 7.19 8.47 9.31
N SER A 254 8.28 7.75 9.69
CA SER A 254 8.60 7.44 11.09
C SER A 254 9.30 8.58 11.81
N VAL A 255 8.84 8.89 13.03
CA VAL A 255 9.48 9.83 13.95
C VAL A 255 10.07 9.08 15.14
N SER A 256 9.32 8.15 15.70
CA SER A 256 9.75 7.34 16.82
C SER A 256 9.06 5.98 16.83
N VAL A 257 9.71 4.99 17.40
CA VAL A 257 9.17 3.65 17.64
C VAL A 257 9.51 3.27 19.08
N SER A 258 8.57 2.60 19.75
CA SER A 258 8.83 2.08 21.10
C SER A 258 9.96 1.07 21.06
N PRO A 259 10.81 0.98 22.11
CA PRO A 259 11.82 -0.06 22.18
C PRO A 259 11.17 -1.44 22.26
N SER A 260 11.85 -2.44 21.73
CA SER A 260 11.47 -3.86 21.80
C SER A 260 11.63 -4.43 23.21
#